data_03652a8432cc024c71812123bf867cb6
#
_entry.id   03652a8432cc024c71812123bf867cb6
#
_cell.length_a   1.000
_cell.length_b   1.000
_cell.length_c   1.000
_cell.angle_alpha   90.00
_cell.angle_beta   90.00
_cell.angle_gamma   90.00
#
_symmetry.space_group_name_H-M   'P 1'
#
loop_
_entity.id
_entity.type
_entity.pdbx_description
1 polymer ?
#
loop_
_entity_poly.entity_id
_entity_poly.type
_entity_poly.pdbx_seq_one_letter_code
_entity_poly.pdbx_strand_id
1 'polypeptide(L)'
;MIIRIPKTTYYHKWFIGATLVVPVLPLAAQTSPNLVFIMADQYRGDALGCLGKEPVKTPCLDHLASEGVLFTNAVSSYPVSSPARAMLMTGMYPLHNKVTGNCNSQTAPYGVELPQEARCWSDVLKDMNYRTGYIGKWHLDSPYKPYVDTYNNRGKVAWNEWCPPERRHGFEYWTAYGTYNYHLKPMYWDTPCLLYTSDAA
;
A
#
# COMPACT_ATOMS: atom_id res chain seq x y z
N MET A 1 3.75 9.97 7.26
CA MET A 1 4.01 8.52 7.27
C MET A 1 4.59 8.16 8.63
N ILE A 2 4.02 7.22 9.32
CA ILE A 2 4.48 6.75 10.64
C ILE A 2 5.00 5.32 10.48
N ILE A 3 6.24 5.08 10.91
CA ILE A 3 6.87 3.76 10.88
C ILE A 3 7.27 3.39 12.30
N ARG A 4 6.82 2.24 12.80
CA ARG A 4 7.28 1.67 14.06
C ARG A 4 8.53 0.83 13.80
N ILE A 5 9.67 1.26 14.34
CA ILE A 5 10.92 0.49 14.30
C ILE A 5 11.10 -0.14 15.68
N PRO A 6 11.25 -1.46 15.80
CA PRO A 6 11.57 -2.08 17.08
C PRO A 6 12.93 -1.57 17.56
N LYS A 7 13.02 -1.17 18.84
CA LYS A 7 14.29 -0.74 19.44
C LYS A 7 15.23 -1.93 19.59
N THR A 8 16.20 -2.03 18.71
CA THR A 8 17.28 -3.00 18.84
C THR A 8 18.44 -2.31 19.56
N THR A 9 18.72 -2.70 20.80
CA THR A 9 19.82 -2.17 21.57
C THR A 9 21.10 -2.88 21.16
N TYR A 10 21.97 -2.19 20.44
CA TYR A 10 23.32 -2.72 20.12
C TYR A 10 24.26 -2.44 21.27
N TYR A 11 24.77 -3.52 21.93
CA TYR A 11 25.87 -3.42 22.86
C TYR A 11 27.17 -3.77 22.13
N HIS A 12 28.06 -2.78 21.94
CA HIS A 12 29.45 -3.03 21.56
C HIS A 12 30.23 -3.53 22.78
N LYS A 13 30.62 -4.79 22.80
CA LYS A 13 31.61 -5.31 23.74
C LYS A 13 32.94 -5.55 23.01
N TRP A 14 33.97 -4.90 23.49
CA TRP A 14 35.34 -5.15 23.10
C TRP A 14 35.80 -6.47 23.74
N PHE A 15 36.30 -7.40 22.94
CA PHE A 15 36.90 -8.63 23.44
C PHE A 15 38.41 -8.60 23.25
N ILE A 16 39.15 -8.71 24.37
CA ILE A 16 40.58 -9.04 24.47
C ILE A 16 40.66 -10.57 24.47
N GLY A 17 41.57 -11.11 23.65
CA GLY A 17 41.65 -12.52 23.33
C GLY A 17 41.81 -13.45 24.52
N ALA A 18 40.97 -14.47 24.56
CA ALA A 18 41.17 -15.75 25.20
C ALA A 18 40.47 -16.81 24.34
N THR A 19 41.17 -17.83 23.95
CA THR A 19 40.63 -18.97 23.19
C THR A 19 39.64 -19.72 24.07
N LEU A 20 38.38 -19.37 23.99
CA LEU A 20 37.26 -20.07 24.62
C LEU A 20 36.55 -20.88 23.56
N VAL A 21 36.39 -22.16 23.78
CA VAL A 21 35.46 -23.00 23.05
C VAL A 21 34.07 -22.44 23.33
N VAL A 22 33.57 -21.65 22.38
CA VAL A 22 32.24 -21.07 22.46
C VAL A 22 31.24 -22.20 22.13
N PRO A 23 30.35 -22.61 23.03
CA PRO A 23 29.25 -23.46 22.64
C PRO A 23 28.46 -22.70 21.56
N VAL A 24 28.24 -23.35 20.41
CA VAL A 24 27.32 -22.81 19.36
C VAL A 24 25.94 -22.81 19.98
N LEU A 25 25.58 -21.69 20.59
CA LEU A 25 24.19 -21.46 20.97
C LEU A 25 23.36 -21.47 19.69
N PRO A 26 22.26 -22.20 19.64
CA PRO A 26 21.38 -22.18 18.49
C PRO A 26 20.98 -20.69 18.26
N LEU A 27 21.34 -20.15 17.10
CA LEU A 27 20.86 -18.84 16.68
C LEU A 27 19.34 -18.97 16.66
N ALA A 28 18.66 -18.37 17.62
CA ALA A 28 17.20 -18.31 17.60
C ALA A 28 16.82 -17.70 16.26
N ALA A 29 16.11 -18.45 15.43
CA ALA A 29 15.65 -17.97 14.14
C ALA A 29 14.87 -16.68 14.41
N GLN A 30 15.41 -15.56 13.94
CA GLN A 30 14.76 -14.28 14.08
C GLN A 30 13.46 -14.36 13.28
N THR A 31 12.32 -14.43 13.96
CA THR A 31 11.01 -14.46 13.31
C THR A 31 10.85 -13.15 12.56
N SER A 32 10.59 -13.24 11.27
CA SER A 32 10.33 -12.05 10.45
C SER A 32 9.15 -11.27 11.01
N PRO A 33 9.25 -9.93 11.17
CA PRO A 33 8.17 -9.14 11.75
C PRO A 33 6.96 -9.09 10.81
N ASN A 34 5.77 -9.00 11.37
CA ASN A 34 4.59 -8.64 10.58
C ASN A 34 4.69 -7.19 10.11
N LEU A 35 4.31 -6.96 8.86
CA LEU A 35 4.31 -5.64 8.23
C LEU A 35 2.89 -5.20 7.96
N VAL A 36 2.49 -4.05 8.48
CA VAL A 36 1.20 -3.42 8.21
C VAL A 36 1.45 -2.05 7.61
N PHE A 37 0.99 -1.86 6.36
CA PHE A 37 1.06 -0.58 5.67
C PHE A 37 -0.35 0.01 5.58
N ILE A 38 -0.55 1.21 6.16
CA ILE A 38 -1.83 1.92 6.15
C ILE A 38 -1.64 3.23 5.41
N MET A 39 -2.43 3.43 4.34
CA MET A 39 -2.44 4.66 3.57
C MET A 39 -3.85 5.23 3.50
N ALA A 40 -4.05 6.42 4.06
CA ALA A 40 -5.27 7.17 3.86
C ALA A 40 -5.22 7.91 2.51
N ASP A 41 -6.28 7.76 1.71
CA ASP A 41 -6.42 8.51 0.46
C ASP A 41 -6.76 9.97 0.78
N GLN A 42 -6.06 10.91 0.17
CA GLN A 42 -6.30 12.36 0.27
C GLN A 42 -6.35 12.90 1.72
N TYR A 43 -5.54 12.32 2.63
CA TYR A 43 -5.44 12.79 4.00
C TYR A 43 -4.50 13.99 4.09
N ARG A 44 -4.96 15.08 4.71
CA ARG A 44 -4.13 16.29 4.87
C ARG A 44 -3.07 16.07 5.93
N GLY A 45 -1.82 16.43 5.61
CA GLY A 45 -0.68 16.25 6.53
C GLY A 45 -0.84 16.97 7.87
N ASP A 46 -1.57 18.09 7.89
CA ASP A 46 -1.82 18.88 9.10
C ASP A 46 -2.94 18.33 10.01
N ALA A 47 -3.72 17.36 9.51
CA ALA A 47 -4.86 16.77 10.22
C ALA A 47 -4.46 15.63 11.19
N LEU A 48 -3.34 15.76 11.88
CA LEU A 48 -2.91 14.89 12.98
C LEU A 48 -2.99 15.69 14.29
N GLY A 49 -3.66 15.16 15.29
CA GLY A 49 -3.85 15.83 16.58
C GLY A 49 -2.52 16.17 17.25
N CYS A 50 -1.53 15.29 17.20
CA CYS A 50 -0.19 15.50 17.76
C CYS A 50 0.57 16.68 17.14
N LEU A 51 0.18 17.18 15.96
CA LEU A 51 0.79 18.36 15.36
C LEU A 51 0.21 19.68 15.88
N GLY A 52 -1.00 19.65 16.47
CA GLY A 52 -1.66 20.83 17.00
C GLY A 52 -2.01 21.92 15.99
N LYS A 53 -1.99 21.60 14.68
CA LYS A 53 -2.24 22.56 13.60
C LYS A 53 -3.73 22.73 13.26
N GLU A 54 -4.53 21.71 13.50
CA GLU A 54 -5.96 21.70 13.27
C GLU A 54 -6.71 21.16 14.49
N PRO A 55 -7.97 21.55 14.73
CA PRO A 55 -8.76 21.12 15.86
C PRO A 55 -9.31 19.67 15.67
N VAL A 56 -8.44 18.74 15.33
CA VAL A 56 -8.77 17.33 15.10
C VAL A 56 -8.28 16.48 16.26
N LYS A 57 -8.96 15.38 16.52
CA LYS A 57 -8.59 14.39 17.54
C LYS A 57 -8.26 13.07 16.85
N THR A 58 -7.00 12.65 16.93
CA THR A 58 -6.51 11.41 16.33
C THR A 58 -5.75 10.55 17.35
N PRO A 59 -6.40 10.14 18.48
CA PRO A 59 -5.70 9.56 19.62
C PRO A 59 -4.89 8.31 19.27
N CYS A 60 -5.39 7.45 18.39
CA CYS A 60 -4.66 6.25 17.97
C CYS A 60 -3.44 6.57 17.10
N LEU A 61 -3.56 7.56 16.19
CA LEU A 61 -2.43 8.01 15.37
C LEU A 61 -1.42 8.80 16.19
N ASP A 62 -1.88 9.59 17.15
CA ASP A 62 -1.04 10.34 18.08
C ASP A 62 -0.23 9.39 18.96
N HIS A 63 -0.88 8.33 19.46
CA HIS A 63 -0.19 7.28 20.22
C HIS A 63 0.86 6.56 19.36
N LEU A 64 0.50 6.17 18.13
CA LEU A 64 1.45 5.56 17.18
C LEU A 64 2.63 6.48 16.89
N ALA A 65 2.38 7.79 16.74
CA ALA A 65 3.43 8.78 16.51
C ALA A 65 4.37 8.91 17.73
N SER A 66 3.83 8.77 18.96
CA SER A 66 4.63 8.83 20.20
C SER A 66 5.55 7.62 20.40
N GLU A 67 5.18 6.46 19.86
CA GLU A 67 5.98 5.22 19.97
C GLU A 67 6.89 4.97 18.76
N GLY A 68 6.62 5.64 17.64
CA GLY A 68 7.29 5.44 16.37
C GLY A 68 8.12 6.63 15.89
N VAL A 69 8.24 6.78 14.58
CA VAL A 69 8.89 7.92 13.93
C VAL A 69 7.86 8.69 13.12
N LEU A 70 7.69 9.96 13.44
CA LEU A 70 6.83 10.88 12.70
C LEU A 70 7.66 11.70 11.71
N PHE A 71 7.40 11.54 10.41
CA PHE A 71 8.01 12.33 9.35
C PHE A 71 7.20 13.60 9.11
N THR A 72 7.67 14.74 9.60
CA THR A 72 6.96 16.02 9.49
C THR A 72 7.07 16.67 8.11
N ASN A 73 8.07 16.30 7.31
CA ASN A 73 8.37 16.85 6.00
C ASN A 73 8.34 15.78 4.89
N ALA A 74 7.43 14.82 4.99
CA ALA A 74 7.25 13.82 3.95
C ALA A 74 6.45 14.42 2.77
N VAL A 75 6.95 14.26 1.55
CA VAL A 75 6.31 14.76 0.32
C VAL A 75 6.19 13.65 -0.72
N SER A 76 5.14 13.70 -1.52
CA SER A 76 5.02 12.87 -2.72
C SER A 76 5.55 13.63 -3.93
N SER A 77 6.43 13.01 -4.71
CA SER A 77 6.98 13.61 -5.93
C SER A 77 5.93 13.83 -7.02
N TYR A 78 4.82 13.09 -6.96
CA TYR A 78 3.68 13.25 -7.87
C TYR A 78 2.38 12.93 -7.12
N PRO A 79 1.73 13.93 -6.49
CA PRO A 79 0.60 13.71 -5.57
C PRO A 79 -0.74 13.52 -6.31
N VAL A 80 -0.76 12.61 -7.29
CA VAL A 80 -1.95 12.17 -8.04
C VAL A 80 -2.14 10.68 -7.77
N SER A 81 -3.38 10.23 -7.67
CA SER A 81 -3.73 8.92 -7.14
C SER A 81 -2.94 7.75 -7.75
N SER A 82 -3.09 7.47 -9.06
CA SER A 82 -2.40 6.32 -9.67
C SER A 82 -0.88 6.47 -9.70
N PRO A 83 -0.29 7.63 -10.09
CA PRO A 83 1.16 7.80 -10.03
C PRO A 83 1.75 7.65 -8.64
N ALA A 84 1.13 8.24 -7.60
CA ALA A 84 1.62 8.11 -6.23
C ALA A 84 1.58 6.65 -5.74
N ARG A 85 0.50 5.92 -6.07
CA ARG A 85 0.36 4.49 -5.74
C ARG A 85 1.39 3.64 -6.48
N ALA A 86 1.60 3.90 -7.77
CA ALA A 86 2.61 3.17 -8.55
C ALA A 86 4.03 3.42 -8.04
N MET A 87 4.37 4.68 -7.69
CA MET A 87 5.65 4.99 -7.05
C MET A 87 5.81 4.26 -5.72
N LEU A 88 4.76 4.23 -4.90
CA LEU A 88 4.75 3.51 -3.64
C LEU A 88 4.99 2.01 -3.82
N MET A 89 4.30 1.39 -4.80
CA MET A 89 4.41 -0.04 -5.06
C MET A 89 5.77 -0.45 -5.62
N THR A 90 6.34 0.37 -6.52
CA THR A 90 7.53 0.00 -7.30
C THR A 90 8.83 0.65 -6.82
N GLY A 91 8.75 1.74 -6.05
CA GLY A 91 9.91 2.58 -5.75
C GLY A 91 10.44 3.39 -6.94
N MET A 92 9.73 3.40 -8.07
CA MET A 92 10.17 4.06 -9.31
C MET A 92 9.31 5.28 -9.62
N TYR A 93 9.94 6.32 -10.21
CA TYR A 93 9.23 7.50 -10.69
C TYR A 93 8.28 7.18 -11.88
N PRO A 94 7.24 8.02 -12.14
CA PRO A 94 6.19 7.73 -13.11
C PRO A 94 6.68 7.44 -14.53
N LEU A 95 7.75 8.10 -14.98
CA LEU A 95 8.33 7.82 -16.31
C LEU A 95 8.94 6.42 -16.42
N HIS A 96 9.41 5.85 -15.30
CA HIS A 96 9.98 4.50 -15.27
C HIS A 96 8.90 3.42 -15.04
N ASN A 97 7.94 3.68 -14.15
CA ASN A 97 6.85 2.74 -13.89
C ASN A 97 5.67 2.89 -14.87
N LYS A 98 5.74 3.85 -15.82
CA LYS A 98 4.78 4.15 -16.88
C LYS A 98 3.42 4.68 -16.42
N VAL A 99 3.19 4.86 -15.13
CA VAL A 99 1.93 5.42 -14.60
C VAL A 99 2.06 6.93 -14.47
N THR A 100 1.94 7.63 -15.60
CA THR A 100 2.14 9.08 -15.71
C THR A 100 0.89 9.91 -15.45
N GLY A 101 -0.25 9.27 -15.20
CA GLY A 101 -1.54 9.90 -14.90
C GLY A 101 -2.49 8.91 -14.24
N ASN A 102 -3.72 9.33 -13.98
CA ASN A 102 -4.74 8.42 -13.45
C ASN A 102 -5.13 7.36 -14.48
N CYS A 103 -5.19 6.10 -14.06
CA CYS A 103 -5.66 4.99 -14.88
C CYS A 103 -7.17 5.09 -15.11
N ASN A 104 -7.58 5.33 -16.35
CA ASN A 104 -8.99 5.44 -16.77
C ASN A 104 -9.14 5.23 -18.28
N SER A 105 -10.37 5.27 -18.81
CA SER A 105 -10.64 5.02 -20.22
C SER A 105 -10.04 6.06 -21.18
N GLN A 106 -9.67 7.24 -20.70
CA GLN A 106 -9.03 8.27 -21.51
C GLN A 106 -7.51 8.08 -21.60
N THR A 107 -6.91 7.50 -20.57
CA THR A 107 -5.46 7.25 -20.48
C THR A 107 -5.07 5.84 -20.90
N ALA A 108 -6.02 4.89 -20.89
CA ALA A 108 -5.80 3.51 -21.34
C ALA A 108 -5.18 3.40 -22.75
N PRO A 109 -5.61 4.19 -23.77
CA PRO A 109 -4.99 4.14 -25.10
C PRO A 109 -3.50 4.50 -25.14
N TYR A 110 -3.01 5.16 -24.10
CA TYR A 110 -1.60 5.55 -23.95
C TYR A 110 -0.82 4.60 -23.05
N GLY A 111 -1.42 3.47 -22.63
CA GLY A 111 -0.79 2.47 -21.78
C GLY A 111 -0.50 2.95 -20.35
N VAL A 112 -1.31 3.90 -19.85
CA VAL A 112 -1.15 4.43 -18.49
C VAL A 112 -1.78 3.47 -17.49
N GLU A 113 -1.00 2.46 -17.11
CA GLU A 113 -1.33 1.50 -16.06
C GLU A 113 -0.05 0.88 -15.52
N LEU A 114 -0.12 0.25 -14.35
CA LEU A 114 1.03 -0.46 -13.80
C LEU A 114 1.30 -1.72 -14.67
N PRO A 115 2.48 -1.84 -15.30
CA PRO A 115 2.79 -3.02 -16.10
C PRO A 115 2.72 -4.30 -15.27
N GLN A 116 2.16 -5.35 -15.83
CA GLN A 116 2.02 -6.65 -15.15
C GLN A 116 3.37 -7.22 -14.71
N GLU A 117 4.43 -6.95 -15.46
CA GLU A 117 5.80 -7.36 -15.15
C GLU A 117 6.51 -6.45 -14.14
N ALA A 118 5.88 -5.36 -13.72
CA ALA A 118 6.48 -4.46 -12.73
C ALA A 118 6.70 -5.18 -11.40
N ARG A 119 7.93 -5.10 -10.90
CA ARG A 119 8.26 -5.68 -9.61
C ARG A 119 7.89 -4.71 -8.48
N CYS A 120 6.97 -5.14 -7.64
CA CYS A 120 6.48 -4.39 -6.48
C CYS A 120 7.10 -4.91 -5.18
N TRP A 121 7.06 -4.11 -4.11
CA TRP A 121 7.55 -4.58 -2.80
C TRP A 121 6.75 -5.78 -2.28
N SER A 122 5.49 -5.92 -2.66
CA SER A 122 4.66 -7.08 -2.34
C SER A 122 5.16 -8.37 -2.98
N ASP A 123 5.69 -8.31 -4.21
CA ASP A 123 6.34 -9.45 -4.86
C ASP A 123 7.61 -9.87 -4.11
N VAL A 124 8.38 -8.89 -3.64
CA VAL A 124 9.58 -9.15 -2.83
C VAL A 124 9.22 -9.83 -1.51
N LEU A 125 8.17 -9.37 -0.83
CA LEU A 125 7.69 -9.99 0.40
C LEU A 125 7.19 -11.42 0.16
N LYS A 126 6.49 -11.66 -0.93
CA LYS A 126 6.05 -13.00 -1.32
C LYS A 126 7.26 -13.93 -1.53
N ASP A 127 8.29 -13.47 -2.24
CA ASP A 127 9.54 -14.24 -2.44
C ASP A 127 10.26 -14.53 -1.11
N MET A 128 10.05 -13.69 -0.10
CA MET A 128 10.53 -13.89 1.27
C MET A 128 9.57 -14.75 2.13
N ASN A 129 8.60 -15.44 1.53
CA ASN A 129 7.60 -16.28 2.16
C ASN A 129 6.63 -15.54 3.11
N TYR A 130 6.40 -14.24 2.91
CA TYR A 130 5.31 -13.55 3.60
C TYR A 130 3.96 -13.90 2.96
N ARG A 131 2.93 -14.09 3.80
CA ARG A 131 1.54 -14.07 3.37
C ARG A 131 1.14 -12.62 3.19
N THR A 132 0.71 -12.27 1.98
CA THR A 132 0.46 -10.88 1.59
C THR A 132 -1.02 -10.61 1.37
N GLY A 133 -1.51 -9.46 1.81
CA GLY A 133 -2.91 -9.06 1.63
C GLY A 133 -3.05 -7.60 1.26
N TYR A 134 -4.05 -7.30 0.44
CA TYR A 134 -4.41 -5.94 0.05
C TYR A 134 -5.88 -5.68 0.36
N ILE A 135 -6.16 -4.53 0.99
CA ILE A 135 -7.52 -4.08 1.31
C ILE A 135 -7.65 -2.61 0.89
N GLY A 136 -8.67 -2.29 0.10
CA GLY A 136 -9.02 -0.93 -0.24
C GLY A 136 -8.84 -0.54 -1.71
N LYS A 137 -8.59 0.75 -1.98
CA LYS A 137 -8.47 1.30 -3.33
C LYS A 137 -7.18 0.85 -4.01
N TRP A 138 -7.28 0.26 -5.21
CA TRP A 138 -6.13 -0.13 -6.02
C TRP A 138 -5.70 0.95 -7.00
N HIS A 139 -6.51 1.26 -8.00
CA HIS A 139 -6.36 2.32 -8.99
C HIS A 139 -5.05 2.28 -9.80
N LEU A 140 -4.57 1.09 -10.14
CA LEU A 140 -3.33 0.90 -10.92
C LEU A 140 -3.54 0.18 -12.25
N ASP A 141 -4.77 -0.24 -12.55
CA ASP A 141 -5.14 -0.82 -13.83
C ASP A 141 -6.04 0.12 -14.62
N SER A 142 -5.90 0.13 -15.92
CA SER A 142 -6.82 0.83 -16.83
C SER A 142 -8.02 -0.05 -17.17
N PRO A 143 -9.20 0.54 -17.38
CA PRO A 143 -10.37 -0.19 -17.83
C PRO A 143 -10.29 -0.46 -19.34
N TYR A 144 -10.66 -1.67 -19.76
CA TYR A 144 -10.79 -2.06 -21.15
C TYR A 144 -12.22 -2.51 -21.45
N LYS A 145 -12.67 -2.34 -22.68
CA LYS A 145 -14.01 -2.76 -23.12
C LYS A 145 -14.13 -4.29 -23.17
N PRO A 146 -15.29 -4.88 -22.83
CA PRO A 146 -16.48 -4.20 -22.27
C PRO A 146 -16.24 -3.74 -20.83
N TYR A 147 -16.64 -2.49 -20.52
CA TYR A 147 -16.52 -1.98 -19.17
C TYR A 147 -17.49 -2.68 -18.22
N VAL A 148 -17.05 -2.88 -16.98
CA VAL A 148 -17.92 -3.41 -15.92
C VAL A 148 -19.05 -2.41 -15.69
N ASP A 149 -20.31 -2.89 -15.76
CA ASP A 149 -21.49 -2.05 -15.52
C ASP A 149 -21.69 -1.83 -14.01
N THR A 150 -21.19 -0.72 -13.55
CA THR A 150 -21.35 -0.25 -12.18
C THR A 150 -21.82 1.21 -12.20
N TYR A 151 -22.32 1.70 -11.06
CA TYR A 151 -22.69 3.12 -10.97
C TYR A 151 -21.50 4.05 -11.16
N ASN A 152 -20.27 3.60 -10.92
CA ASN A 152 -19.05 4.39 -11.18
C ASN A 152 -18.79 4.59 -12.67
N ASN A 153 -19.25 3.68 -13.52
CA ASN A 153 -19.02 3.67 -14.98
C ASN A 153 -20.17 4.28 -15.79
N ARG A 154 -21.09 4.99 -15.16
CA ARG A 154 -22.21 5.66 -15.85
C ARG A 154 -21.87 7.03 -16.45
N GLY A 155 -20.63 7.51 -16.23
CA GLY A 155 -20.15 8.80 -16.73
C GLY A 155 -19.46 8.71 -18.10
N LYS A 156 -18.86 9.83 -18.53
CA LYS A 156 -18.08 9.92 -19.77
C LYS A 156 -16.72 9.20 -19.68
N VAL A 157 -16.23 8.99 -18.48
CA VAL A 157 -14.95 8.32 -18.20
C VAL A 157 -15.26 7.00 -17.51
N ALA A 158 -14.79 5.89 -18.05
CA ALA A 158 -14.83 4.61 -17.38
C ALA A 158 -13.58 4.40 -16.53
N TRP A 159 -13.76 3.72 -15.41
CA TRP A 159 -12.75 3.44 -14.41
C TRP A 159 -12.60 1.94 -14.24
N ASN A 160 -11.41 1.48 -13.89
CA ASN A 160 -11.23 0.08 -13.56
C ASN A 160 -11.95 -0.26 -12.26
N GLU A 161 -12.69 -1.35 -12.27
CA GLU A 161 -13.39 -1.88 -11.10
C GLU A 161 -12.76 -3.20 -10.62
N TRP A 162 -12.20 -3.97 -11.54
CA TRP A 162 -11.69 -5.29 -11.29
C TRP A 162 -10.19 -5.40 -11.58
N CYS A 163 -9.43 -5.99 -10.64
CA CYS A 163 -8.03 -6.34 -10.84
C CYS A 163 -7.89 -7.87 -10.89
N PRO A 164 -7.55 -8.43 -12.03
CA PRO A 164 -7.41 -9.88 -12.16
C PRO A 164 -6.21 -10.40 -11.34
N PRO A 165 -6.24 -11.66 -10.89
CA PRO A 165 -5.23 -12.20 -9.97
C PRO A 165 -3.79 -12.05 -10.44
N GLU A 166 -3.54 -12.18 -11.74
CA GLU A 166 -2.22 -12.05 -12.36
C GLU A 166 -1.64 -10.63 -12.32
N ARG A 167 -2.48 -9.62 -12.04
CA ARG A 167 -2.08 -8.21 -11.93
C ARG A 167 -2.02 -7.70 -10.48
N ARG A 168 -2.18 -8.60 -9.49
CA ARG A 168 -2.19 -8.24 -8.06
C ARG A 168 -0.80 -8.16 -7.43
N HIS A 169 0.27 -8.28 -8.21
CA HIS A 169 1.66 -8.07 -7.79
C HIS A 169 1.99 -8.72 -6.44
N GLY A 170 1.83 -10.04 -6.38
CA GLY A 170 2.20 -10.83 -5.20
C GLY A 170 1.19 -10.84 -4.05
N PHE A 171 0.09 -10.06 -4.11
CA PHE A 171 -0.95 -10.13 -3.08
C PHE A 171 -1.80 -11.39 -3.23
N GLU A 172 -1.86 -12.20 -2.15
CA GLU A 172 -2.62 -13.45 -2.07
C GLU A 172 -4.05 -13.21 -1.60
N TYR A 173 -4.22 -12.44 -0.54
CA TYR A 173 -5.53 -12.00 -0.08
C TYR A 173 -5.89 -10.66 -0.74
N TRP A 174 -7.13 -10.57 -1.22
CA TRP A 174 -7.56 -9.41 -1.99
C TRP A 174 -8.98 -9.02 -1.64
N THR A 175 -9.16 -7.83 -1.09
CA THR A 175 -10.47 -7.19 -0.91
C THR A 175 -10.32 -5.73 -1.32
N ALA A 176 -10.56 -5.44 -2.60
CA ALA A 176 -10.24 -4.15 -3.17
C ALA A 176 -11.33 -3.62 -4.08
N TYR A 177 -11.27 -2.34 -4.35
CA TYR A 177 -12.02 -1.67 -5.40
C TYR A 177 -11.05 -0.90 -6.31
N GLY A 178 -11.49 -0.60 -7.53
CA GLY A 178 -10.65 0.07 -8.51
C GLY A 178 -10.38 1.52 -8.11
N THR A 179 -11.24 2.44 -8.51
CA THR A 179 -10.99 3.87 -8.37
C THR A 179 -11.88 4.56 -7.36
N TYR A 180 -13.18 4.37 -7.48
CA TYR A 180 -14.19 4.99 -6.65
C TYR A 180 -14.95 3.97 -5.84
N ASN A 181 -15.44 4.43 -4.70
CA ASN A 181 -16.38 3.67 -3.91
C ASN A 181 -17.47 4.61 -3.40
N TYR A 182 -18.71 4.15 -3.45
CA TYR A 182 -19.81 4.88 -2.85
C TYR A 182 -19.88 4.52 -1.36
N HIS A 183 -19.36 5.39 -0.50
CA HIS A 183 -19.09 5.08 0.90
C HIS A 183 -20.31 4.62 1.72
N LEU A 184 -21.54 5.01 1.31
CA LEU A 184 -22.77 4.55 1.96
C LEU A 184 -23.23 3.16 1.49
N LYS A 185 -22.73 2.69 0.34
CA LYS A 185 -23.01 1.35 -0.23
C LYS A 185 -21.73 0.88 -0.94
N PRO A 186 -20.68 0.57 -0.19
CA PRO A 186 -19.39 0.23 -0.77
C PRO A 186 -19.44 -1.10 -1.52
N MET A 187 -18.71 -1.16 -2.62
CA MET A 187 -18.49 -2.38 -3.39
C MET A 187 -17.03 -2.77 -3.29
N TYR A 188 -16.77 -4.04 -3.08
CA TYR A 188 -15.44 -4.61 -3.07
C TYR A 188 -15.41 -5.86 -3.94
N TRP A 189 -14.29 -6.08 -4.58
CA TRP A 189 -13.98 -7.31 -5.26
C TRP A 189 -13.10 -8.16 -4.35
N ASP A 190 -13.53 -9.38 -4.12
CA ASP A 190 -12.78 -10.33 -3.31
C ASP A 190 -12.23 -11.47 -4.18
N THR A 191 -11.30 -12.22 -3.65
CA THR A 191 -10.84 -13.47 -4.25
C THR A 191 -11.85 -14.56 -3.89
N PRO A 192 -12.48 -15.27 -4.83
CA PRO A 192 -12.19 -15.44 -6.26
C PRO A 192 -13.06 -14.65 -7.24
N CYS A 193 -13.57 -13.45 -6.96
CA CYS A 193 -14.26 -12.63 -7.95
C CYS A 193 -15.73 -12.33 -7.67
N LEU A 194 -16.13 -12.27 -6.43
CA LEU A 194 -17.48 -11.84 -6.07
C LEU A 194 -17.50 -10.34 -5.78
N LEU A 195 -18.49 -9.66 -6.34
CA LEU A 195 -18.81 -8.28 -6.00
C LEU A 195 -19.62 -8.26 -4.71
N TYR A 196 -19.10 -7.67 -3.67
CA TYR A 196 -19.84 -7.47 -2.42
C TYR A 196 -20.35 -6.04 -2.34
N THR A 197 -21.63 -5.90 -2.04
CA THR A 197 -22.17 -4.67 -1.49
C THR A 197 -22.28 -4.91 0.01
N SER A 198 -21.44 -4.29 0.81
CA SER A 198 -21.65 -4.34 2.25
C SER A 198 -22.71 -3.31 2.62
N ASP A 199 -23.78 -3.75 3.27
CA ASP A 199 -24.59 -2.87 4.11
C ASP A 199 -23.75 -2.53 5.35
N ALA A 200 -22.69 -1.72 5.16
CA ALA A 200 -21.93 -1.24 6.28
C ALA A 200 -22.81 -0.30 7.09
N ALA A 201 -23.36 -0.84 8.14
CA ALA A 201 -24.07 -0.10 9.15
C ALA A 201 -23.17 0.92 9.84
#